data_f3d5b7c7b7fbe0470ed0b5780c436bea
#
_entry.id   f3d5b7c7b7fbe0470ed0b5780c436bea
#
_cell.length_a   1.000
_cell.length_b   1.000
_cell.length_c   1.000
_cell.angle_alpha   90.00
_cell.angle_beta   90.00
_cell.angle_gamma   90.00
#
_symmetry.space_group_name_H-M   'P 1'
#
loop_
_entity.id
_entity.type
_entity.pdbx_description
1 polymer ?
#
loop_
_entity_poly.entity_id
_entity_poly.type
_entity_poly.pdbx_seq_one_letter_code
_entity_poly.pdbx_strand_id
1 'polypeptide(L)'
;QKIYWRNSDINFSSIETVISSLKQFPIQNFLIHKKNAIDELNFRNLIEDNEIKLHLINKKNIKLLWEICRIPDFEKIFNDSYIQFLKNIFLILIQNNNNIPEDWINKKISKLDNFDGGIPELSMKISQIRTWTYISNQHKWLNNPVHWQEITQNIENNLSDNLHISLTNKFVDTTSKYFMNSNDNKIVDRLEINDNNEI
;
A
#
# COMPACT_ATOMS: atom_id res chain seq x y z
N GLN A 1 -19.80 -19.77 -6.59
CA GLN A 1 -18.78 -18.76 -6.32
C GLN A 1 -19.26 -17.91 -5.14
N LYS A 2 -18.46 -17.80 -4.05
CA LYS A 2 -18.80 -16.97 -2.89
C LYS A 2 -18.45 -15.51 -3.21
N ILE A 3 -19.44 -14.61 -3.14
CA ILE A 3 -19.23 -13.17 -3.36
C ILE A 3 -19.23 -12.46 -2.01
N TYR A 4 -18.11 -11.80 -1.69
CA TYR A 4 -18.01 -11.01 -0.46
C TYR A 4 -18.66 -9.64 -0.66
N TRP A 5 -19.41 -9.22 0.33
CA TRP A 5 -20.12 -7.94 0.36
C TRP A 5 -19.82 -7.17 1.64
N ARG A 6 -19.78 -5.87 1.54
CA ARG A 6 -19.72 -4.94 2.67
C ARG A 6 -20.62 -3.74 2.38
N ASN A 7 -21.29 -3.23 3.41
CA ASN A 7 -22.07 -2.01 3.26
C ASN A 7 -21.15 -0.83 2.85
N SER A 8 -21.50 -0.16 1.76
CA SER A 8 -20.82 1.05 1.27
C SER A 8 -21.48 2.34 1.76
N ASP A 9 -22.72 2.24 2.22
CA ASP A 9 -23.49 3.39 2.72
C ASP A 9 -23.29 3.56 4.22
N ILE A 10 -22.20 4.26 4.56
CA ILE A 10 -21.74 4.44 5.93
C ILE A 10 -22.30 5.75 6.51
N ASN A 11 -22.94 5.67 7.67
CA ASN A 11 -23.42 6.84 8.40
C ASN A 11 -22.34 7.38 9.33
N PHE A 12 -21.85 8.59 9.04
CA PHE A 12 -20.78 9.28 9.78
C PHE A 12 -21.29 10.20 10.89
N SER A 13 -22.54 10.08 11.35
CA SER A 13 -23.10 10.93 12.40
C SER A 13 -22.40 10.76 13.75
N SER A 14 -21.97 9.55 14.08
CA SER A 14 -21.15 9.21 15.25
C SER A 14 -20.27 7.99 14.97
N ILE A 15 -19.32 7.70 15.86
CA ILE A 15 -18.47 6.51 15.78
C ILE A 15 -19.33 5.24 15.81
N GLU A 16 -20.33 5.18 16.69
CA GLU A 16 -21.24 4.04 16.84
C GLU A 16 -22.04 3.79 15.57
N THR A 17 -22.50 4.85 14.90
CA THR A 17 -23.24 4.72 13.63
C THR A 17 -22.36 4.25 12.49
N VAL A 18 -21.07 4.61 12.45
CA VAL A 18 -20.11 4.05 11.51
C VAL A 18 -19.95 2.54 11.74
N ILE A 19 -19.68 2.15 12.99
CA ILE A 19 -19.48 0.74 13.35
C ILE A 19 -20.75 -0.09 13.06
N SER A 20 -21.94 0.43 13.37
CA SER A 20 -23.20 -0.26 13.08
C SER A 20 -23.47 -0.39 11.58
N SER A 21 -23.15 0.66 10.79
CA SER A 21 -23.26 0.61 9.32
C SER A 21 -22.35 -0.47 8.72
N LEU A 22 -21.12 -0.62 9.23
CA LEU A 22 -20.17 -1.63 8.76
C LEU A 22 -20.58 -3.06 9.14
N LYS A 23 -21.33 -3.23 10.23
CA LYS A 23 -21.83 -4.53 10.69
C LYS A 23 -23.10 -5.00 9.97
N GLN A 24 -23.69 -4.18 9.11
CA GLN A 24 -24.88 -4.57 8.37
C GLN A 24 -24.63 -5.79 7.50
N PHE A 25 -25.60 -6.69 7.45
CA PHE A 25 -25.56 -7.88 6.62
C PHE A 25 -26.23 -7.61 5.26
N PRO A 26 -25.77 -8.26 4.17
CA PRO A 26 -26.44 -8.18 2.90
C PRO A 26 -27.83 -8.78 2.97
N ILE A 27 -28.76 -8.23 2.20
CA ILE A 27 -30.14 -8.75 2.09
C ILE A 27 -30.14 -10.02 1.24
N GLN A 28 -29.23 -10.15 0.27
CA GLN A 28 -29.21 -11.28 -0.65
C GLN A 28 -28.43 -12.46 -0.06
N ASN A 29 -29.04 -13.64 -0.08
CA ASN A 29 -28.51 -14.87 0.52
C ASN A 29 -27.22 -15.41 -0.14
N PHE A 30 -26.90 -14.99 -1.37
CA PHE A 30 -25.68 -15.39 -2.08
C PHE A 30 -24.48 -14.51 -1.73
N LEU A 31 -24.70 -13.41 -1.02
CA LEU A 31 -23.64 -12.50 -0.57
C LEU A 31 -23.17 -12.88 0.83
N ILE A 32 -21.87 -12.82 1.04
CA ILE A 32 -21.24 -13.09 2.33
C ILE A 32 -20.69 -11.79 2.90
N HIS A 33 -21.11 -11.45 4.10
CA HIS A 33 -20.57 -10.27 4.80
C HIS A 33 -19.05 -10.42 5.00
N LYS A 34 -18.26 -9.45 4.48
CA LYS A 34 -16.81 -9.41 4.66
C LYS A 34 -16.50 -8.86 6.05
N LYS A 35 -15.99 -9.73 6.92
CA LYS A 35 -15.53 -9.37 8.26
C LYS A 35 -14.07 -8.93 8.24
N ASN A 36 -13.69 -8.09 9.21
CA ASN A 36 -12.30 -7.71 9.48
C ASN A 36 -11.56 -7.15 8.25
N ALA A 37 -12.19 -6.25 7.51
CA ALA A 37 -11.49 -5.52 6.47
C ALA A 37 -10.42 -4.59 7.10
N ILE A 38 -9.30 -4.41 6.43
CA ILE A 38 -8.13 -3.68 6.96
C ILE A 38 -8.50 -2.24 7.38
N ASP A 39 -9.28 -1.55 6.56
CA ASP A 39 -9.76 -0.19 6.86
C ASP A 39 -10.65 -0.15 8.11
N GLU A 40 -11.47 -1.16 8.34
CA GLU A 40 -12.26 -1.30 9.58
C GLU A 40 -11.38 -1.56 10.80
N LEU A 41 -10.36 -2.41 10.66
CA LEU A 41 -9.39 -2.68 11.74
C LEU A 41 -8.59 -1.41 12.08
N ASN A 42 -8.11 -0.70 11.06
CA ASN A 42 -7.42 0.58 11.22
C ASN A 42 -8.31 1.60 11.94
N PHE A 43 -9.56 1.72 11.52
CA PHE A 43 -10.52 2.63 12.15
C PHE A 43 -10.77 2.28 13.61
N ARG A 44 -10.95 0.99 13.94
CA ARG A 44 -11.14 0.52 15.32
C ARG A 44 -9.92 0.81 16.20
N ASN A 45 -8.71 0.62 15.67
CA ASN A 45 -7.48 0.93 16.40
C ASN A 45 -7.33 2.43 16.65
N LEU A 46 -7.59 3.26 15.63
CA LEU A 46 -7.42 4.71 15.75
C LEU A 46 -8.46 5.38 16.65
N ILE A 47 -9.70 4.91 16.68
CA ILE A 47 -10.72 5.45 17.59
C ILE A 47 -10.44 5.16 19.07
N GLU A 48 -9.54 4.22 19.38
CA GLU A 48 -9.11 3.96 20.77
C GLU A 48 -8.01 4.93 21.24
N ASP A 49 -7.33 5.59 20.30
CA ASP A 49 -6.27 6.54 20.62
C ASP A 49 -6.85 7.83 21.25
N ASN A 50 -6.32 8.22 22.40
CA ASN A 50 -6.82 9.34 23.17
C ASN A 50 -6.70 10.69 22.45
N GLU A 51 -5.63 10.90 21.66
CA GLU A 51 -5.42 12.12 20.92
C GLU A 51 -6.40 12.23 19.74
N ILE A 52 -6.62 11.13 19.03
CA ILE A 52 -7.61 11.03 17.95
C ILE A 52 -9.03 11.31 18.49
N LYS A 53 -9.39 10.71 19.62
CA LYS A 53 -10.72 10.89 20.26
C LYS A 53 -11.09 12.37 20.46
N LEU A 54 -10.13 13.20 20.84
CA LEU A 54 -10.36 14.62 21.07
C LEU A 54 -10.85 15.36 19.80
N HIS A 55 -10.53 14.85 18.62
CA HIS A 55 -10.89 15.45 17.33
C HIS A 55 -12.15 14.85 16.69
N LEU A 56 -12.67 13.72 17.21
CA LEU A 56 -13.83 13.01 16.62
C LEU A 56 -15.19 13.56 17.08
N ILE A 57 -15.29 14.87 17.30
CA ILE A 57 -16.49 15.54 17.80
C ILE A 57 -17.54 15.75 16.69
N ASN A 58 -17.12 15.86 15.46
CA ASN A 58 -18.01 16.22 14.35
C ASN A 58 -17.95 15.20 13.20
N LYS A 59 -19.03 15.15 12.42
CA LYS A 59 -19.19 14.27 11.26
C LYS A 59 -18.06 14.40 10.24
N LYS A 60 -17.49 15.59 10.04
CA LYS A 60 -16.42 15.82 9.05
C LYS A 60 -15.14 15.07 9.45
N ASN A 61 -14.77 15.16 10.73
CA ASN A 61 -13.56 14.52 11.24
C ASN A 61 -13.69 13.01 11.29
N ILE A 62 -14.86 12.49 11.64
CA ILE A 62 -15.14 11.04 11.60
C ILE A 62 -15.02 10.52 10.17
N LYS A 63 -15.59 11.25 9.20
CA LYS A 63 -15.47 10.90 7.78
C LYS A 63 -14.01 10.97 7.29
N LEU A 64 -13.28 12.02 7.69
CA LEU A 64 -11.86 12.17 7.35
C LEU A 64 -11.03 11.00 7.91
N LEU A 65 -11.25 10.62 9.18
CA LEU A 65 -10.57 9.47 9.76
C LEU A 65 -10.85 8.20 8.96
N TRP A 66 -12.11 7.97 8.57
CA TRP A 66 -12.46 6.83 7.74
C TRP A 66 -11.76 6.86 6.37
N GLU A 67 -11.70 8.00 5.70
CA GLU A 67 -11.00 8.16 4.43
C GLU A 67 -9.50 7.82 4.57
N ILE A 68 -8.86 8.23 5.67
CA ILE A 68 -7.47 7.93 6.00
C ILE A 68 -7.27 6.43 6.28
N CYS A 69 -8.18 5.79 7.00
CA CYS A 69 -8.12 4.34 7.27
C CYS A 69 -8.15 3.48 5.99
N ARG A 70 -8.61 4.04 4.87
CA ARG A 70 -8.65 3.40 3.56
C ARG A 70 -7.35 3.54 2.76
N ILE A 71 -6.36 4.28 3.25
CA ILE A 71 -5.02 4.31 2.63
C ILE A 71 -4.49 2.87 2.63
N PRO A 72 -4.01 2.33 1.49
CA PRO A 72 -3.53 0.96 1.43
C PRO A 72 -2.17 0.80 2.12
N ASP A 73 -2.00 -0.26 2.89
CA ASP A 73 -0.69 -0.71 3.38
C ASP A 73 -0.03 -1.60 2.32
N PHE A 74 0.72 -1.00 1.41
CA PHE A 74 1.45 -1.73 0.37
C PHE A 74 2.67 -2.47 0.91
N GLU A 75 3.21 -2.06 2.05
CA GLU A 75 4.32 -2.74 2.73
C GLU A 75 3.85 -4.01 3.45
N LYS A 76 2.55 -4.15 3.70
CA LYS A 76 1.92 -5.25 4.45
C LYS A 76 2.51 -5.44 5.85
N ILE A 77 2.90 -4.33 6.47
CA ILE A 77 3.55 -4.35 7.77
C ILE A 77 2.52 -4.63 8.88
N PHE A 78 1.26 -4.21 8.71
CA PHE A 78 0.12 -4.38 9.65
C PHE A 78 0.49 -4.20 11.13
N ASN A 79 1.41 -3.27 11.40
CA ASN A 79 1.96 -3.06 12.72
C ASN A 79 1.66 -1.64 13.24
N ASP A 80 2.09 -1.40 14.46
CA ASP A 80 1.92 -0.11 15.13
C ASP A 80 2.50 1.06 14.33
N SER A 81 3.55 0.85 13.54
CA SER A 81 4.17 1.89 12.70
C SER A 81 3.21 2.39 11.62
N TYR A 82 2.41 1.50 11.02
CA TYR A 82 1.43 1.90 10.02
C TYR A 82 0.26 2.65 10.66
N ILE A 83 -0.22 2.21 11.82
CA ILE A 83 -1.25 2.93 12.59
C ILE A 83 -0.75 4.32 12.98
N GLN A 84 0.51 4.45 13.43
CA GLN A 84 1.11 5.74 13.73
C GLN A 84 1.24 6.64 12.48
N PHE A 85 1.54 6.07 11.31
CA PHE A 85 1.55 6.80 10.05
C PHE A 85 0.15 7.36 9.72
N LEU A 86 -0.91 6.57 9.81
CA LEU A 86 -2.29 7.02 9.60
C LEU A 86 -2.69 8.10 10.62
N LYS A 87 -2.34 7.92 11.90
CA LYS A 87 -2.54 8.92 12.95
C LYS A 87 -1.88 10.25 12.60
N ASN A 88 -0.61 10.21 12.18
CA ASN A 88 0.13 11.42 11.81
C ASN A 88 -0.53 12.16 10.64
N ILE A 89 -1.01 11.44 9.61
CA ILE A 89 -1.74 12.05 8.49
C ILE A 89 -3.03 12.72 8.98
N PHE A 90 -3.78 12.06 9.85
CA PHE A 90 -5.01 12.62 10.41
C PHE A 90 -4.74 13.93 11.18
N LEU A 91 -3.77 13.93 12.08
CA LEU A 91 -3.43 15.10 12.88
C LEU A 91 -2.95 16.27 12.01
N ILE A 92 -2.11 15.99 11.00
CA ILE A 92 -1.65 17.01 10.06
C ILE A 92 -2.83 17.63 9.30
N LEU A 93 -3.74 16.82 8.80
CA LEU A 93 -4.92 17.33 8.08
C LEU A 93 -5.83 18.15 8.98
N ILE A 94 -6.06 17.73 10.23
CA ILE A 94 -6.85 18.49 11.20
C ILE A 94 -6.19 19.84 11.53
N GLN A 95 -4.88 19.86 11.75
CA GLN A 95 -4.13 21.07 12.11
C GLN A 95 -4.00 22.07 10.95
N ASN A 96 -4.04 21.59 9.70
CA ASN A 96 -3.81 22.41 8.51
C ASN A 96 -5.06 22.54 7.60
N ASN A 97 -6.25 22.62 8.18
CA ASN A 97 -7.50 22.82 7.43
C ASN A 97 -7.73 21.79 6.30
N ASN A 98 -7.49 20.52 6.57
CA ASN A 98 -7.55 19.39 5.63
C ASN A 98 -6.53 19.47 4.50
N ASN A 99 -5.38 20.12 4.71
CA ASN A 99 -4.31 20.20 3.74
C ASN A 99 -3.00 19.66 4.31
N ILE A 100 -2.28 18.87 3.55
CA ILE A 100 -0.94 18.39 3.88
C ILE A 100 0.05 19.48 3.45
N PRO A 101 0.91 20.00 4.35
CA PRO A 101 1.94 20.98 4.00
C PRO A 101 2.93 20.41 2.95
N GLU A 102 3.23 21.22 1.93
CA GLU A 102 4.12 20.80 0.82
C GLU A 102 5.51 20.42 1.31
N ASP A 103 6.08 21.15 2.27
CA ASP A 103 7.38 20.82 2.86
C ASP A 103 7.37 19.46 3.56
N TRP A 104 6.26 19.11 4.19
CA TRP A 104 6.13 17.84 4.90
C TRP A 104 6.05 16.66 3.91
N ILE A 105 5.24 16.76 2.86
CA ILE A 105 5.13 15.71 1.84
C ILE A 105 6.44 15.60 1.06
N ASN A 106 7.06 16.73 0.69
CA ASN A 106 8.34 16.75 0.00
C ASN A 106 9.43 16.02 0.81
N LYS A 107 9.54 16.31 2.12
CA LYS A 107 10.49 15.64 3.02
C LYS A 107 10.31 14.13 3.10
N LYS A 108 9.09 13.64 2.88
CA LYS A 108 8.79 12.20 2.88
C LYS A 108 9.11 11.55 1.54
N ILE A 109 8.71 12.18 0.44
CA ILE A 109 8.88 11.67 -0.92
C ILE A 109 10.34 11.74 -1.36
N SER A 110 11.07 12.82 -1.06
CA SER A 110 12.49 12.98 -1.44
C SER A 110 13.40 11.89 -0.88
N LYS A 111 13.05 11.26 0.24
CA LYS A 111 13.79 10.12 0.79
C LYS A 111 13.67 8.85 -0.06
N LEU A 112 12.62 8.78 -0.89
CA LEU A 112 12.36 7.65 -1.78
C LEU A 112 12.96 7.88 -3.18
N ASP A 113 13.36 9.12 -3.49
CA ASP A 113 14.02 9.51 -4.73
C ASP A 113 15.52 9.14 -4.69
N ASN A 114 15.79 7.92 -4.30
CA ASN A 114 17.11 7.31 -4.34
C ASN A 114 16.92 5.87 -4.82
N PHE A 115 17.56 5.54 -5.93
CA PHE A 115 17.41 4.28 -6.65
C PHE A 115 18.52 3.27 -6.32
N ASP A 116 19.40 3.60 -5.38
CA ASP A 116 20.42 2.69 -4.87
C ASP A 116 19.78 1.65 -3.93
N GLY A 117 20.33 0.44 -3.95
CA GLY A 117 19.97 -0.62 -3.04
C GLY A 117 19.74 -1.96 -3.72
N GLY A 118 19.62 -2.98 -2.91
CA GLY A 118 19.31 -4.34 -3.37
C GLY A 118 17.82 -4.54 -3.68
N ILE A 119 17.48 -5.70 -4.25
CA ILE A 119 16.09 -6.07 -4.60
C ILE A 119 15.11 -5.85 -3.43
N PRO A 120 15.41 -6.25 -2.17
CA PRO A 120 14.50 -6.01 -1.04
C PRO A 120 14.26 -4.53 -0.74
N GLU A 121 15.31 -3.71 -0.81
CA GLU A 121 15.23 -2.27 -0.55
C GLU A 121 14.43 -1.55 -1.63
N LEU A 122 14.68 -1.86 -2.90
CA LEU A 122 13.91 -1.30 -4.02
C LEU A 122 12.43 -1.70 -3.93
N SER A 123 12.14 -2.96 -3.60
CA SER A 123 10.76 -3.44 -3.41
C SER A 123 10.05 -2.71 -2.27
N MET A 124 10.75 -2.44 -1.17
CA MET A 124 10.21 -1.67 -0.04
C MET A 124 9.94 -0.21 -0.45
N LYS A 125 10.89 0.46 -1.12
CA LYS A 125 10.71 1.83 -1.62
C LYS A 125 9.53 1.93 -2.60
N ILE A 126 9.33 0.94 -3.48
CA ILE A 126 8.18 0.88 -4.38
C ILE A 126 6.87 0.78 -3.58
N SER A 127 6.82 -0.04 -2.55
CA SER A 127 5.64 -0.14 -1.69
C SER A 127 5.33 1.20 -1.00
N GLN A 128 6.35 1.89 -0.51
CA GLN A 128 6.22 3.19 0.13
C GLN A 128 5.76 4.28 -0.85
N ILE A 129 6.38 4.38 -2.03
CA ILE A 129 5.97 5.40 -3.00
C ILE A 129 4.53 5.19 -3.48
N ARG A 130 4.05 3.96 -3.61
CA ARG A 130 2.65 3.67 -3.95
C ARG A 130 1.67 4.23 -2.93
N THR A 131 2.02 4.20 -1.64
CA THR A 131 1.22 4.85 -0.60
C THR A 131 1.14 6.36 -0.84
N TRP A 132 2.24 7.01 -1.22
CA TRP A 132 2.25 8.43 -1.55
C TRP A 132 1.54 8.74 -2.86
N THR A 133 1.63 7.88 -3.87
CA THR A 133 0.82 7.97 -5.10
C THR A 133 -0.68 7.91 -4.78
N TYR A 134 -1.10 7.02 -3.85
CA TYR A 134 -2.47 6.99 -3.37
C TYR A 134 -2.89 8.30 -2.68
N ILE A 135 -2.03 8.84 -1.81
CA ILE A 135 -2.28 10.10 -1.09
C ILE A 135 -2.35 11.27 -2.08
N SER A 136 -1.47 11.33 -3.08
CA SER A 136 -1.45 12.40 -4.09
C SER A 136 -2.71 12.41 -4.97
N ASN A 137 -3.42 11.30 -5.08
CA ASN A 137 -4.72 11.20 -5.73
C ASN A 137 -5.90 11.72 -4.87
N GLN A 138 -5.66 12.07 -3.60
CA GLN A 138 -6.66 12.66 -2.73
C GLN A 138 -6.71 14.18 -2.93
N HIS A 139 -7.41 14.65 -3.96
CA HIS A 139 -7.45 16.06 -4.39
C HIS A 139 -7.82 17.07 -3.27
N LYS A 140 -8.47 16.60 -2.20
CA LYS A 140 -8.86 17.46 -1.07
C LYS A 140 -7.78 17.62 -0.01
N TRP A 141 -6.69 16.87 -0.11
CA TRP A 141 -5.63 16.85 0.91
C TRP A 141 -4.38 17.63 0.48
N LEU A 142 -4.31 18.07 -0.77
CA LEU A 142 -3.15 18.73 -1.34
C LEU A 142 -3.54 19.99 -2.10
N ASN A 143 -2.72 21.04 -2.01
CA ASN A 143 -2.93 22.27 -2.78
C ASN A 143 -2.68 22.07 -4.29
N ASN A 144 -1.67 21.25 -4.63
CA ASN A 144 -1.30 20.97 -6.01
C ASN A 144 -1.22 19.45 -6.26
N PRO A 145 -2.34 18.73 -6.30
CA PRO A 145 -2.34 17.28 -6.41
C PRO A 145 -1.69 16.76 -7.71
N VAL A 146 -1.86 17.46 -8.84
CA VAL A 146 -1.28 17.06 -10.14
C VAL A 146 0.24 17.02 -10.06
N HIS A 147 0.87 18.03 -9.48
CA HIS A 147 2.31 18.09 -9.28
C HIS A 147 2.84 16.89 -8.48
N TRP A 148 2.15 16.54 -7.38
CA TRP A 148 2.55 15.41 -6.55
C TRP A 148 2.29 14.06 -7.21
N GLN A 149 1.25 13.94 -8.02
CA GLN A 149 0.98 12.75 -8.84
C GLN A 149 2.11 12.52 -9.83
N GLU A 150 2.56 13.55 -10.54
CA GLU A 150 3.67 13.46 -11.50
C GLU A 150 4.98 13.05 -10.81
N ILE A 151 5.31 13.66 -9.66
CA ILE A 151 6.53 13.33 -8.90
C ILE A 151 6.47 11.87 -8.43
N THR A 152 5.40 11.47 -7.76
CA THR A 152 5.30 10.11 -7.22
C THR A 152 5.31 9.06 -8.30
N GLN A 153 4.65 9.31 -9.44
CA GLN A 153 4.65 8.41 -10.59
C GLN A 153 6.03 8.27 -11.22
N ASN A 154 6.78 9.37 -11.37
CA ASN A 154 8.14 9.35 -11.91
C ASN A 154 9.08 8.54 -11.00
N ILE A 155 9.01 8.75 -9.68
CA ILE A 155 9.81 7.99 -8.72
C ILE A 155 9.43 6.49 -8.76
N GLU A 156 8.13 6.17 -8.80
CA GLU A 156 7.65 4.78 -8.87
C GLU A 156 8.17 4.09 -10.15
N ASN A 157 8.13 4.76 -11.29
CA ASN A 157 8.64 4.23 -12.57
C ASN A 157 10.14 3.97 -12.47
N ASN A 158 10.94 4.94 -12.02
CA ASN A 158 12.38 4.81 -11.88
C ASN A 158 12.77 3.68 -10.92
N LEU A 159 12.09 3.54 -9.78
CA LEU A 159 12.32 2.44 -8.84
C LEU A 159 11.97 1.09 -9.46
N SER A 160 10.88 1.01 -10.24
CA SER A 160 10.44 -0.21 -10.92
C SER A 160 11.45 -0.64 -11.99
N ASP A 161 11.99 0.30 -12.77
CA ASP A 161 13.02 0.04 -13.78
C ASP A 161 14.31 -0.49 -13.13
N ASN A 162 14.76 0.15 -12.04
CA ASN A 162 15.95 -0.30 -11.29
C ASN A 162 15.74 -1.68 -10.64
N LEU A 163 14.54 -1.96 -10.12
CA LEU A 163 14.20 -3.28 -9.63
C LEU A 163 14.24 -4.33 -10.74
N HIS A 164 13.71 -4.01 -11.92
CA HIS A 164 13.74 -4.90 -13.08
C HIS A 164 15.17 -5.21 -13.52
N ILE A 165 16.05 -4.21 -13.61
CA ILE A 165 17.48 -4.39 -13.92
C ILE A 165 18.14 -5.29 -12.87
N SER A 166 17.90 -5.03 -11.58
CA SER A 166 18.48 -5.82 -10.48
C SER A 166 18.03 -7.28 -10.49
N LEU A 167 16.76 -7.53 -10.80
CA LEU A 167 16.20 -8.88 -10.95
C LEU A 167 16.81 -9.60 -12.16
N THR A 168 16.94 -8.92 -13.30
CA THR A 168 17.52 -9.47 -14.53
C THR A 168 18.99 -9.86 -14.29
N ASN A 169 19.78 -8.98 -13.69
CA ASN A 169 21.17 -9.26 -13.36
C ASN A 169 21.31 -10.47 -12.43
N LYS A 170 20.49 -10.54 -11.37
CA LYS A 170 20.48 -11.66 -10.46
C LYS A 170 20.11 -12.98 -11.16
N PHE A 171 19.17 -12.94 -12.11
CA PHE A 171 18.77 -14.10 -12.88
C PHE A 171 19.91 -14.57 -13.79
N VAL A 172 20.56 -13.66 -14.51
CA VAL A 172 21.70 -13.94 -15.38
C VAL A 172 22.86 -14.53 -14.58
N ASP A 173 23.23 -13.90 -13.45
CA ASP A 173 24.28 -14.40 -12.55
C ASP A 173 23.99 -15.81 -12.03
N THR A 174 22.75 -16.08 -11.66
CA THR A 174 22.34 -17.39 -11.16
C THR A 174 22.45 -18.43 -12.28
N THR A 175 21.96 -18.11 -13.47
CA THR A 175 22.01 -18.98 -14.64
C THR A 175 23.48 -19.28 -15.05
N SER A 176 24.32 -18.25 -15.07
CA SER A 176 25.78 -18.42 -15.36
C SER A 176 26.47 -19.33 -14.35
N LYS A 177 26.15 -19.22 -13.06
CA LYS A 177 26.69 -20.12 -12.01
C LYS A 177 26.22 -21.56 -12.19
N TYR A 178 24.98 -21.79 -12.62
CA TYR A 178 24.49 -23.13 -12.95
C TYR A 178 25.27 -23.73 -14.12
N PHE A 179 25.52 -22.96 -15.19
CA PHE A 179 26.32 -23.44 -16.34
C PHE A 179 27.80 -23.66 -15.99
N MET A 180 28.39 -22.84 -15.12
CA MET A 180 29.78 -23.02 -14.69
C MET A 180 29.95 -24.25 -13.77
N ASN A 181 28.99 -24.49 -12.88
CA ASN A 181 29.01 -25.69 -12.00
C ASN A 181 28.60 -26.97 -12.72
N SER A 182 27.92 -26.88 -13.88
CA SER A 182 27.58 -28.05 -14.71
C SER A 182 28.71 -28.52 -15.63
N ASN A 183 29.85 -27.82 -15.65
CA ASN A 183 31.08 -28.33 -16.27
C ASN A 183 31.74 -29.48 -15.48
N ASP A 184 31.21 -29.85 -14.31
CA ASP A 184 31.43 -31.19 -13.76
C ASP A 184 30.59 -32.19 -14.58
N ASN A 185 31.24 -33.05 -15.33
CA ASN A 185 30.80 -34.01 -16.35
C ASN A 185 29.62 -34.95 -16.03
N LYS A 186 28.68 -34.56 -15.16
CA LYS A 186 27.52 -35.40 -14.76
C LYS A 186 26.16 -34.89 -15.22
N ILE A 187 26.04 -33.70 -15.81
CA ILE A 187 24.75 -33.14 -16.25
C ILE A 187 24.62 -33.16 -17.77
N VAL A 188 25.73 -33.26 -18.52
CA VAL A 188 25.68 -33.38 -19.98
C VAL A 188 24.99 -34.67 -20.43
N ASP A 189 25.09 -35.76 -19.66
CA ASP A 189 24.45 -37.04 -19.97
C ASP A 189 22.91 -37.06 -19.78
N ARG A 190 22.31 -36.00 -19.32
CA ARG A 190 20.82 -35.89 -19.13
C ARG A 190 20.10 -35.00 -20.13
N LEU A 191 20.83 -34.40 -21.06
CA LEU A 191 20.26 -33.55 -22.13
C LEU A 191 20.57 -34.10 -23.52
N GLU A 192 20.69 -35.42 -23.66
CA GLU A 192 20.59 -36.02 -24.99
C GLU A 192 19.16 -35.93 -25.48
N ILE A 193 18.94 -34.99 -26.40
CA ILE A 193 17.70 -34.87 -27.15
C ILE A 193 17.65 -36.14 -28.02
N ASN A 194 16.75 -37.04 -27.75
CA ASN A 194 16.46 -38.16 -28.63
C ASN A 194 16.03 -37.61 -30.00
N ASP A 195 16.48 -38.21 -31.08
CA ASP A 195 16.19 -37.86 -32.47
C ASP A 195 14.69 -37.80 -32.83
N ASN A 196 13.81 -38.06 -31.89
CA ASN A 196 12.35 -38.03 -32.05
C ASN A 196 11.67 -36.78 -31.52
N ASN A 197 12.36 -35.69 -31.19
CA ASN A 197 11.76 -34.40 -30.75
C ASN A 197 10.77 -34.48 -29.58
N GLU A 198 10.87 -35.46 -28.71
CA GLU A 198 10.10 -35.52 -27.44
C GLU A 198 11.00 -35.17 -26.27
N ILE A 199 10.53 -34.13 -25.51
CA ILE A 199 11.15 -33.67 -24.27
C ILE A 199 10.70 -34.55 -23.11
#